data_308224b28b12f91eb12e22aaa35be60f
#
_entry.id   308224b28b12f91eb12e22aaa35be60f
#
_cell.length_a   1.000
_cell.length_b   1.000
_cell.length_c   1.000
_cell.angle_alpha   90.00
_cell.angle_beta   90.00
_cell.angle_gamma   90.00
#
_symmetry.space_group_name_H-M   'P 1'
#
loop_
_entity.id
_entity.type
_entity.pdbx_description
1 polymer ?
#
loop_
_entity_poly.entity_id
_entity_poly.type
_entity_poly.pdbx_seq_one_letter_code
_entity_poly.pdbx_strand_id
1 'polypeptide(L)'
;MSASAKEGMGWRMARGVMGLLLTLLLSWAPAWTVAAHADDNPDLLPDHPTPVIDLARLLTDGQRNSLEAELNDFATTSGWKLRVLTQYDRTPGLAVKDFWNLDERSLLLVADERGGNLLNFNVGEALFALMPRTFWVELQTRYGNQYYVREHGRDGAVLDALHAVKGCLVTGGCQVVPGLPQEQWLLTLCTSILGGLIVGFAAFPRQAGRKIEWIWVLLLSPLWLILFAVFGVAPIVTRTSDVLPLLRNGLGFAAAAVVAYLLAQITLGKERFGEGKS
;
A
#
# COMPACT_ATOMS: atom_id res chain seq x y z
N MET A 1 -52.63 52.54 17.87
CA MET A 1 -51.17 52.67 17.75
C MET A 1 -50.51 52.14 19.02
N SER A 2 -50.30 50.84 19.13
CA SER A 2 -49.45 50.25 20.19
C SER A 2 -49.29 48.75 20.02
N ALA A 3 -48.59 48.33 18.98
CA ALA A 3 -48.24 46.90 18.81
C ALA A 3 -46.80 46.64 18.30
N SER A 4 -46.01 47.72 18.04
CA SER A 4 -44.68 47.56 17.40
C SER A 4 -43.49 47.57 18.34
N ALA A 5 -43.68 47.82 19.65
CA ALA A 5 -42.54 47.96 20.58
C ALA A 5 -42.13 46.66 21.34
N LYS A 6 -42.94 45.57 21.27
CA LYS A 6 -42.64 44.34 22.02
C LYS A 6 -41.81 43.30 21.27
N GLU A 7 -41.79 43.32 19.93
CA GLU A 7 -41.02 42.34 19.15
C GLU A 7 -39.51 42.62 19.10
N GLY A 8 -39.07 43.87 19.25
CA GLY A 8 -37.65 44.22 19.20
C GLY A 8 -36.82 43.84 20.43
N MET A 9 -37.48 43.64 21.58
CA MET A 9 -36.80 43.36 22.85
C MET A 9 -36.48 41.88 23.03
N GLY A 10 -37.33 40.97 22.49
CA GLY A 10 -37.10 39.52 22.55
C GLY A 10 -35.89 39.07 21.71
N TRP A 11 -35.70 39.69 20.55
CA TRP A 11 -34.59 39.32 19.64
C TRP A 11 -33.21 39.81 20.13
N ARG A 12 -33.18 40.92 20.85
CA ARG A 12 -31.93 41.43 21.44
C ARG A 12 -31.48 40.59 22.66
N MET A 13 -32.42 40.13 23.48
CA MET A 13 -32.12 39.23 24.60
C MET A 13 -31.70 37.83 24.12
N ALA A 14 -32.34 37.29 23.10
CA ALA A 14 -31.95 35.98 22.53
C ALA A 14 -30.52 35.98 21.97
N ARG A 15 -30.11 37.05 21.30
CA ARG A 15 -28.72 37.22 20.80
C ARG A 15 -27.70 37.38 21.93
N GLY A 16 -28.04 38.07 23.01
CA GLY A 16 -27.18 38.22 24.19
C GLY A 16 -26.98 36.88 24.93
N VAL A 17 -28.05 36.13 25.13
CA VAL A 17 -28.00 34.84 25.82
C VAL A 17 -27.25 33.77 24.98
N MET A 18 -27.45 33.77 23.63
CA MET A 18 -26.76 32.85 22.74
C MET A 18 -25.25 33.17 22.65
N GLY A 19 -24.88 34.47 22.69
CA GLY A 19 -23.47 34.88 22.75
C GLY A 19 -22.79 34.45 24.04
N LEU A 20 -23.48 34.56 25.17
CA LEU A 20 -22.97 34.20 26.50
C LEU A 20 -22.86 32.69 26.67
N LEU A 21 -23.78 31.89 26.09
CA LEU A 21 -23.71 30.44 26.07
C LEU A 21 -22.56 29.93 25.19
N LEU A 22 -22.31 30.58 24.04
CA LEU A 22 -21.20 30.20 23.15
C LEU A 22 -19.84 30.50 23.79
N THR A 23 -19.69 31.62 24.51
CA THR A 23 -18.44 31.95 25.23
C THR A 23 -18.22 31.05 26.44
N LEU A 24 -19.27 30.63 27.14
CA LEU A 24 -19.17 29.64 28.24
C LEU A 24 -18.83 28.24 27.77
N LEU A 25 -19.31 27.82 26.59
CA LEU A 25 -18.96 26.51 25.98
C LEU A 25 -17.50 26.47 25.46
N LEU A 26 -16.99 27.62 24.98
CA LEU A 26 -15.59 27.74 24.54
C LEU A 26 -14.59 27.81 25.70
N SER A 27 -15.02 28.29 26.89
CA SER A 27 -14.15 28.33 28.07
C SER A 27 -14.05 27.00 28.85
N TRP A 28 -14.89 26.01 28.51
CA TRP A 28 -14.88 24.68 29.09
C TRP A 28 -14.24 23.62 28.18
N ALA A 29 -13.59 24.01 27.09
CA ALA A 29 -12.71 23.13 26.40
C ALA A 29 -11.48 22.87 27.31
N PRO A 30 -11.37 21.71 27.97
CA PRO A 30 -10.14 21.42 28.70
C PRO A 30 -9.04 21.45 27.64
N ALA A 31 -8.04 22.26 27.84
CA ALA A 31 -6.80 22.21 27.10
C ALA A 31 -6.12 20.87 27.43
N TRP A 32 -6.58 19.82 26.78
CA TRP A 32 -5.88 18.56 26.76
C TRP A 32 -4.70 18.73 25.80
N THR A 33 -3.78 19.60 26.15
CA THR A 33 -2.42 19.47 25.70
C THR A 33 -1.89 18.22 26.38
N VAL A 34 -2.18 17.05 25.82
CA VAL A 34 -1.35 15.89 26.02
C VAL A 34 -0.03 16.29 25.41
N ALA A 35 0.87 16.85 26.21
CA ALA A 35 2.26 16.86 25.89
C ALA A 35 2.63 15.38 25.70
N ALA A 36 2.76 14.96 24.44
CA ALA A 36 3.45 13.74 24.13
C ALA A 36 4.89 13.95 24.63
N HIS A 37 5.13 13.61 25.89
CA HIS A 37 6.46 13.43 26.37
C HIS A 37 6.95 12.19 25.62
N ALA A 38 7.69 12.41 24.53
CA ALA A 38 8.63 11.42 24.07
C ALA A 38 9.58 11.25 25.27
N ASP A 39 9.49 10.14 25.97
CA ASP A 39 10.41 9.77 27.02
C ASP A 39 11.76 9.53 26.31
N ASP A 40 12.54 10.61 26.16
CA ASP A 40 13.90 10.53 25.65
C ASP A 40 14.73 9.82 26.72
N ASN A 41 14.98 8.54 26.51
CA ASN A 41 15.82 7.75 27.39
C ASN A 41 17.12 7.37 26.67
N PRO A 42 18.16 8.22 26.74
CA PRO A 42 19.44 7.96 26.09
C PRO A 42 20.19 6.76 26.71
N ASP A 43 19.86 6.34 27.94
CA ASP A 43 20.47 5.17 28.61
C ASP A 43 20.15 3.84 27.90
N LEU A 44 19.20 3.85 26.99
CA LEU A 44 18.88 2.68 26.16
C LEU A 44 19.77 2.55 24.92
N LEU A 45 20.58 3.56 24.64
CA LEU A 45 21.49 3.54 23.51
C LEU A 45 22.78 2.80 23.90
N PRO A 46 23.38 2.01 22.99
CA PRO A 46 24.66 1.36 23.25
C PRO A 46 25.81 2.39 23.30
N ASP A 47 26.92 2.02 23.93
CA ASP A 47 28.11 2.90 24.06
C ASP A 47 28.73 3.28 22.72
N HIS A 48 28.53 2.46 21.69
CA HIS A 48 29.06 2.69 20.35
C HIS A 48 27.94 2.64 19.30
N PRO A 49 28.00 3.51 18.27
CA PRO A 49 26.98 3.54 17.23
C PRO A 49 27.03 2.26 16.37
N THR A 50 26.10 1.35 16.62
CA THR A 50 25.80 0.19 15.75
C THR A 50 24.65 0.53 14.80
N PRO A 51 24.57 -0.02 13.59
CA PRO A 51 23.47 0.27 12.66
C PRO A 51 22.14 -0.32 13.11
N VAL A 52 22.14 -1.26 14.06
CA VAL A 52 20.94 -1.94 14.56
C VAL A 52 20.88 -1.82 16.08
N ILE A 53 19.76 -1.32 16.60
CA ILE A 53 19.42 -1.31 18.03
C ILE A 53 18.13 -2.12 18.20
N ASP A 54 18.24 -3.31 18.78
CA ASP A 54 17.13 -4.25 18.92
C ASP A 54 16.65 -4.32 20.38
N LEU A 55 15.89 -3.29 20.83
CA LEU A 55 15.35 -3.23 22.20
C LEU A 55 14.18 -4.17 22.42
N ALA A 56 13.40 -4.44 21.36
CA ALA A 56 12.27 -5.36 21.41
C ALA A 56 12.66 -6.83 21.24
N ARG A 57 13.94 -7.11 20.96
CA ARG A 57 14.47 -8.46 20.69
C ARG A 57 13.70 -9.19 19.60
N LEU A 58 13.42 -8.48 18.52
CA LEU A 58 12.74 -9.05 17.35
C LEU A 58 13.66 -9.94 16.51
N LEU A 59 14.96 -9.63 16.52
CA LEU A 59 15.96 -10.36 15.74
C LEU A 59 16.68 -11.39 16.60
N THR A 60 16.99 -12.52 16.02
CA THR A 60 17.96 -13.44 16.64
C THR A 60 19.36 -12.82 16.63
N ASP A 61 20.26 -13.27 17.49
CA ASP A 61 21.65 -12.76 17.53
C ASP A 61 22.35 -12.94 16.17
N GLY A 62 22.10 -14.05 15.47
CA GLY A 62 22.62 -14.29 14.13
C GLY A 62 22.08 -13.31 13.10
N GLN A 63 20.79 -13.05 13.07
CA GLN A 63 20.15 -12.08 12.18
C GLN A 63 20.66 -10.67 12.45
N ARG A 64 20.72 -10.26 13.73
CA ARG A 64 21.25 -8.95 14.10
C ARG A 64 22.69 -8.75 13.64
N ASN A 65 23.60 -9.68 13.96
CA ASN A 65 25.01 -9.56 13.58
C ASN A 65 25.20 -9.54 12.05
N SER A 66 24.44 -10.38 11.32
CA SER A 66 24.46 -10.38 9.85
C SER A 66 23.94 -9.06 9.27
N LEU A 67 22.85 -8.54 9.83
CA LEU A 67 22.28 -7.27 9.40
C LEU A 67 23.20 -6.09 9.70
N GLU A 68 23.85 -6.06 10.87
CA GLU A 68 24.86 -5.04 11.21
C GLU A 68 26.01 -5.00 10.22
N ALA A 69 26.58 -6.16 9.90
CA ALA A 69 27.65 -6.27 8.91
C ALA A 69 27.19 -5.80 7.53
N GLU A 70 26.00 -6.23 7.10
CA GLU A 70 25.40 -5.87 5.82
C GLU A 70 25.14 -4.36 5.70
N LEU A 71 24.57 -3.73 6.74
CA LEU A 71 24.27 -2.30 6.73
C LEU A 71 25.52 -1.42 6.79
N ASN A 72 26.58 -1.87 7.47
CA ASN A 72 27.87 -1.19 7.49
C ASN A 72 28.57 -1.27 6.12
N ASP A 73 28.60 -2.44 5.50
CA ASP A 73 29.12 -2.62 4.14
C ASP A 73 28.35 -1.77 3.13
N PHE A 74 27.02 -1.80 3.22
CA PHE A 74 26.18 -0.98 2.37
C PHE A 74 26.43 0.51 2.53
N ALA A 75 26.61 0.99 3.76
CA ALA A 75 26.91 2.39 4.01
C ALA A 75 28.27 2.81 3.43
N THR A 76 29.28 1.93 3.50
CA THR A 76 30.62 2.22 2.95
C THR A 76 30.64 2.22 1.43
N THR A 77 29.91 1.31 0.79
CA THR A 77 29.87 1.16 -0.68
C THR A 77 28.96 2.17 -1.36
N SER A 78 27.77 2.44 -0.81
CA SER A 78 26.74 3.28 -1.45
C SER A 78 26.69 4.71 -0.90
N GLY A 79 27.21 4.93 0.31
CA GLY A 79 27.08 6.19 1.04
C GLY A 79 25.69 6.45 1.63
N TRP A 80 24.74 5.49 1.54
CA TRP A 80 23.43 5.56 2.19
C TRP A 80 23.48 4.91 3.57
N LYS A 81 22.97 5.61 4.58
CA LYS A 81 22.97 5.13 5.96
C LYS A 81 21.61 4.55 6.33
N LEU A 82 21.51 3.23 6.39
CA LEU A 82 20.30 2.55 6.86
C LEU A 82 20.49 2.20 8.34
N ARG A 83 19.49 2.52 9.15
CA ARG A 83 19.48 2.30 10.61
C ARG A 83 18.19 1.62 11.02
N VAL A 84 18.27 0.72 11.98
CA VAL A 84 17.14 -0.06 12.49
C VAL A 84 17.04 0.10 13.99
N LEU A 85 15.86 0.51 14.44
CA LEU A 85 15.48 0.52 15.85
C LEU A 85 14.27 -0.38 16.03
N THR A 86 14.36 -1.39 16.87
CA THR A 86 13.18 -2.12 17.33
C THR A 86 12.85 -1.71 18.75
N GLN A 87 11.59 -1.46 19.05
CA GLN A 87 11.14 -1.01 20.36
C GLN A 87 9.76 -1.58 20.72
N TYR A 88 9.48 -1.64 22.02
CA TYR A 88 8.17 -2.04 22.54
C TYR A 88 7.77 -1.08 23.68
N ASP A 89 8.11 -1.40 24.94
CA ASP A 89 7.74 -0.58 26.10
C ASP A 89 8.67 0.62 26.31
N ARG A 90 9.94 0.47 25.93
CA ARG A 90 10.99 1.48 26.11
C ARG A 90 11.45 2.03 24.78
N THR A 91 11.56 3.33 24.69
CA THR A 91 12.04 4.04 23.50
C THR A 91 13.14 5.03 23.88
N PRO A 92 14.22 5.11 23.10
CA PRO A 92 15.21 6.17 23.27
C PRO A 92 14.72 7.53 22.73
N GLY A 93 13.52 7.59 22.11
CA GLY A 93 12.93 8.81 21.62
C GLY A 93 13.75 9.50 20.54
N LEU A 94 13.88 10.82 20.62
CA LEU A 94 14.63 11.62 19.66
C LEU A 94 16.15 11.49 19.78
N ALA A 95 16.67 10.95 20.92
CA ALA A 95 18.10 10.79 21.17
C ALA A 95 18.80 9.92 20.07
N VAL A 96 18.04 9.03 19.40
CA VAL A 96 18.60 8.23 18.28
C VAL A 96 19.07 9.08 17.10
N LYS A 97 18.50 10.25 16.87
CA LYS A 97 18.88 11.13 15.75
C LYS A 97 20.31 11.64 15.93
N ASP A 98 20.61 12.12 17.13
CA ASP A 98 21.94 12.61 17.48
C ASP A 98 22.94 11.47 17.60
N PHE A 99 22.53 10.33 18.20
CA PHE A 99 23.35 9.15 18.34
C PHE A 99 23.86 8.61 16.99
N TRP A 100 23.01 8.55 15.97
CA TRP A 100 23.38 8.10 14.64
C TRP A 100 23.81 9.21 13.69
N ASN A 101 23.76 10.48 14.13
CA ASN A 101 24.01 11.65 13.30
C ASN A 101 23.26 11.52 11.95
N LEU A 102 21.90 11.39 12.06
CA LEU A 102 21.04 11.19 10.89
C LEU A 102 21.04 12.45 10.03
N ASP A 103 21.27 12.25 8.75
CA ASP A 103 21.36 13.28 7.73
C ASP A 103 20.34 13.05 6.59
N GLU A 104 20.42 13.86 5.53
CA GLU A 104 19.56 13.76 4.36
C GLU A 104 19.68 12.40 3.61
N ARG A 105 20.81 11.68 3.78
CA ARG A 105 21.09 10.38 3.18
C ARG A 105 20.84 9.21 4.14
N SER A 106 20.14 9.46 5.21
CA SER A 106 19.88 8.47 6.25
C SER A 106 18.43 7.98 6.19
N LEU A 107 18.24 6.69 6.40
CA LEU A 107 16.96 6.06 6.65
C LEU A 107 16.98 5.42 8.03
N LEU A 108 16.01 5.78 8.87
CA LEU A 108 15.75 5.10 10.11
C LEU A 108 14.43 4.30 9.98
N LEU A 109 14.54 2.98 10.05
CA LEU A 109 13.40 2.08 10.22
C LEU A 109 13.16 1.86 11.71
N VAL A 110 11.97 2.18 12.18
CA VAL A 110 11.51 1.92 13.54
C VAL A 110 10.45 0.83 13.52
N ALA A 111 10.73 -0.31 14.14
CA ALA A 111 9.75 -1.34 14.39
C ALA A 111 9.16 -1.16 15.81
N ASP A 112 7.90 -0.72 15.89
CA ASP A 112 7.19 -0.45 17.14
C ASP A 112 5.91 -1.28 17.22
N GLU A 113 5.86 -2.21 18.17
CA GLU A 113 4.72 -3.13 18.33
C GLU A 113 3.47 -2.48 18.92
N ARG A 114 3.56 -1.25 19.45
CA ARG A 114 2.45 -0.55 20.07
C ARG A 114 1.50 0.09 19.05
N GLY A 115 1.98 0.26 17.81
CA GLY A 115 1.19 0.84 16.73
C GLY A 115 0.29 -0.17 16.02
N GLY A 116 -0.68 0.32 15.25
CA GLY A 116 -1.49 -0.53 14.35
C GLY A 116 -0.69 -1.06 13.15
N ASN A 117 0.48 -0.50 12.89
CA ASN A 117 1.45 -0.93 11.89
C ASN A 117 2.81 -1.07 12.58
N LEU A 118 3.47 -2.21 12.35
CA LEU A 118 4.75 -2.52 12.99
C LEU A 118 5.86 -1.54 12.55
N LEU A 119 5.87 -1.14 11.27
CA LEU A 119 6.97 -0.40 10.68
C LEU A 119 6.67 1.09 10.55
N ASN A 120 7.63 1.92 10.93
CA ASN A 120 7.66 3.35 10.69
C ASN A 120 9.00 3.76 10.08
N PHE A 121 8.99 4.73 9.17
CA PHE A 121 10.18 5.19 8.47
C PHE A 121 10.43 6.68 8.73
N ASN A 122 11.61 7.02 9.19
CA ASN A 122 12.12 8.38 9.18
C ASN A 122 13.12 8.51 8.02
N VAL A 123 12.73 9.26 7.01
CA VAL A 123 13.37 9.27 5.69
C VAL A 123 14.11 10.58 5.49
N GLY A 124 15.39 10.52 5.21
CA GLY A 124 16.19 11.69 4.84
C GLY A 124 15.76 12.31 3.51
N GLU A 125 15.93 13.62 3.36
CA GLU A 125 15.37 14.38 2.24
C GLU A 125 15.88 13.89 0.87
N ALA A 126 17.18 13.49 0.79
CA ALA A 126 17.76 12.99 -0.46
C ALA A 126 17.13 11.69 -0.96
N LEU A 127 16.52 10.88 -0.07
CA LEU A 127 15.85 9.64 -0.44
C LEU A 127 14.52 9.88 -1.17
N PHE A 128 13.85 11.01 -0.92
CA PHE A 128 12.59 11.33 -1.60
C PHE A 128 12.76 11.62 -3.11
N ALA A 129 13.96 12.00 -3.52
CA ALA A 129 14.28 12.14 -4.95
C ALA A 129 14.35 10.79 -5.68
N LEU A 130 14.71 9.72 -4.97
CA LEU A 130 14.85 8.36 -5.50
C LEU A 130 13.57 7.52 -5.32
N MET A 131 12.89 7.72 -4.20
CA MET A 131 11.69 6.99 -3.81
C MET A 131 10.65 7.97 -3.28
N PRO A 132 9.55 8.23 -4.00
CA PRO A 132 8.55 9.24 -3.64
C PRO A 132 7.83 8.86 -2.32
N ARG A 133 7.13 9.83 -1.71
CA ARG A 133 6.38 9.60 -0.46
C ARG A 133 5.40 8.44 -0.54
N THR A 134 4.80 8.21 -1.70
CA THR A 134 3.88 7.09 -1.95
C THR A 134 4.56 5.73 -1.82
N PHE A 135 5.83 5.62 -2.20
CA PHE A 135 6.63 4.41 -2.01
C PHE A 135 6.76 4.05 -0.52
N TRP A 136 7.08 5.04 0.33
CA TRP A 136 7.25 4.81 1.78
C TRP A 136 5.95 4.41 2.47
N VAL A 137 4.83 5.03 2.07
CA VAL A 137 3.49 4.65 2.57
C VAL A 137 3.15 3.22 2.13
N GLU A 138 3.40 2.88 0.88
CA GLU A 138 3.19 1.51 0.37
C GLU A 138 4.07 0.50 1.09
N LEU A 139 5.37 0.80 1.27
CA LEU A 139 6.33 -0.07 1.96
C LEU A 139 5.88 -0.36 3.39
N GLN A 140 5.52 0.69 4.14
CA GLN A 140 5.01 0.59 5.49
C GLN A 140 3.73 -0.26 5.56
N THR A 141 2.76 0.02 4.68
CA THR A 141 1.48 -0.69 4.65
C THR A 141 1.65 -2.14 4.22
N ARG A 142 2.57 -2.42 3.31
CA ARG A 142 2.79 -3.76 2.76
C ARG A 142 3.47 -4.70 3.75
N TYR A 143 4.58 -4.27 4.36
CA TYR A 143 5.39 -5.12 5.24
C TYR A 143 5.02 -4.98 6.72
N GLY A 144 4.52 -3.81 7.15
CA GLY A 144 4.24 -3.54 8.56
C GLY A 144 2.82 -3.89 8.99
N ASN A 145 1.91 -4.32 8.10
CA ASN A 145 0.56 -4.67 8.47
C ASN A 145 0.49 -6.01 9.24
N GLN A 146 -0.55 -6.16 10.08
CA GLN A 146 -0.73 -7.33 10.93
C GLN A 146 -0.82 -8.67 10.19
N TYR A 147 -1.29 -8.68 8.94
CA TYR A 147 -1.42 -9.91 8.14
C TYR A 147 -0.05 -10.39 7.68
N TYR A 148 0.75 -9.47 7.13
CA TYR A 148 2.11 -9.76 6.71
C TYR A 148 2.98 -10.22 7.89
N VAL A 149 2.92 -9.49 9.00
CA VAL A 149 3.64 -9.82 10.24
C VAL A 149 3.24 -11.20 10.79
N ARG A 150 1.97 -11.58 10.70
CA ARG A 150 1.51 -12.89 11.15
C ARG A 150 2.01 -14.04 10.26
N GLU A 151 2.18 -13.80 8.97
CA GLU A 151 2.61 -14.79 7.99
C GLU A 151 4.14 -14.95 7.95
N HIS A 152 4.89 -13.83 8.04
CA HIS A 152 6.34 -13.81 7.84
C HIS A 152 7.15 -13.57 9.13
N GLY A 153 6.48 -13.31 10.25
CA GLY A 153 7.14 -12.91 11.48
C GLY A 153 7.44 -11.41 11.53
N ARG A 154 7.76 -10.93 12.72
CA ARG A 154 8.13 -9.52 12.94
C ARG A 154 9.53 -9.23 12.40
N ASP A 155 10.44 -10.16 12.59
CA ASP A 155 11.80 -10.15 12.02
C ASP A 155 11.75 -10.15 10.50
N GLY A 156 10.93 -11.03 9.89
CA GLY A 156 10.71 -11.08 8.45
C GLY A 156 10.21 -9.74 7.90
N ALA A 157 9.23 -9.11 8.57
CA ALA A 157 8.71 -7.80 8.15
C ALA A 157 9.81 -6.71 8.11
N VAL A 158 10.71 -6.68 9.11
CA VAL A 158 11.84 -5.74 9.17
C VAL A 158 12.85 -6.02 8.05
N LEU A 159 13.25 -7.29 7.91
CA LEU A 159 14.28 -7.69 6.95
C LEU A 159 13.80 -7.50 5.51
N ASP A 160 12.58 -7.90 5.17
CA ASP A 160 12.02 -7.78 3.82
C ASP A 160 11.82 -6.32 3.40
N ALA A 161 11.38 -5.47 4.34
CA ALA A 161 11.29 -4.03 4.08
C ALA A 161 12.65 -3.40 3.79
N LEU A 162 13.69 -3.77 4.56
CA LEU A 162 15.06 -3.30 4.32
C LEU A 162 15.62 -3.82 3.00
N HIS A 163 15.41 -5.08 2.67
CA HIS A 163 15.83 -5.66 1.40
C HIS A 163 15.19 -4.94 0.21
N ALA A 164 13.90 -4.61 0.29
CA ALA A 164 13.22 -3.83 -0.74
C ALA A 164 13.84 -2.44 -0.93
N VAL A 165 14.13 -1.73 0.17
CA VAL A 165 14.79 -0.41 0.12
C VAL A 165 16.20 -0.51 -0.45
N LYS A 166 17.02 -1.47 0.02
CA LYS A 166 18.37 -1.69 -0.50
C LYS A 166 18.37 -1.97 -2.00
N GLY A 167 17.49 -2.87 -2.45
CA GLY A 167 17.33 -3.18 -3.87
C GLY A 167 17.03 -1.92 -4.70
N CYS A 168 16.14 -1.07 -4.20
CA CYS A 168 15.82 0.20 -4.86
C CYS A 168 17.00 1.17 -4.87
N LEU A 169 17.77 1.26 -3.79
CA LEU A 169 18.94 2.16 -3.74
C LEU A 169 20.06 1.70 -4.68
N VAL A 170 20.27 0.38 -4.82
CA VAL A 170 21.25 -0.20 -5.74
C VAL A 170 20.88 0.07 -7.21
N THR A 171 19.59 0.07 -7.52
CA THR A 171 19.10 0.32 -8.90
C THR A 171 18.90 1.80 -9.22
N GLY A 172 19.22 2.71 -8.31
CA GLY A 172 19.10 4.16 -8.51
C GLY A 172 17.73 4.74 -8.20
N GLY A 173 16.87 4.00 -7.51
CA GLY A 173 15.56 4.43 -7.02
C GLY A 173 14.39 3.58 -7.54
N CYS A 174 13.24 3.72 -6.89
CA CYS A 174 11.99 3.02 -7.26
C CYS A 174 10.81 3.99 -7.13
N GLN A 175 9.91 3.97 -8.11
CA GLN A 175 8.66 4.73 -8.03
C GLN A 175 7.59 4.00 -7.24
N VAL A 176 7.63 2.67 -7.20
CA VAL A 176 6.72 1.78 -6.48
C VAL A 176 7.51 0.67 -5.79
N VAL A 177 6.94 0.07 -4.74
CA VAL A 177 7.59 -1.04 -4.03
C VAL A 177 7.71 -2.25 -4.95
N PRO A 178 8.91 -2.83 -5.12
CA PRO A 178 9.13 -3.97 -5.98
C PRO A 178 8.33 -5.21 -5.58
N GLY A 179 7.98 -6.02 -6.57
CA GLY A 179 7.26 -7.27 -6.39
C GLY A 179 5.74 -7.10 -6.31
N LEU A 180 5.01 -8.19 -6.52
CA LEU A 180 3.55 -8.25 -6.48
C LEU A 180 3.10 -8.85 -5.14
N PRO A 181 2.33 -8.10 -4.31
CA PRO A 181 1.67 -8.68 -3.15
C PRO A 181 0.70 -9.80 -3.59
N GLN A 182 0.46 -10.76 -2.69
CA GLN A 182 -0.38 -11.92 -3.00
C GLN A 182 -1.80 -11.52 -3.43
N GLU A 183 -2.37 -10.49 -2.84
CA GLU A 183 -3.69 -9.97 -3.22
C GLU A 183 -3.68 -9.42 -4.66
N GLN A 184 -2.65 -8.68 -5.05
CA GLN A 184 -2.52 -8.17 -6.41
C GLN A 184 -2.21 -9.28 -7.41
N TRP A 185 -1.43 -10.29 -6.99
CA TRP A 185 -1.16 -11.47 -7.80
C TRP A 185 -2.45 -12.21 -8.17
N LEU A 186 -3.37 -12.38 -7.22
CA LEU A 186 -4.67 -12.99 -7.45
C LEU A 186 -5.61 -12.06 -8.24
N LEU A 187 -5.68 -10.78 -7.86
CA LEU A 187 -6.54 -9.79 -8.52
C LEU A 187 -6.22 -9.66 -10.00
N THR A 188 -4.93 -9.57 -10.37
CA THR A 188 -4.52 -9.46 -11.78
C THR A 188 -4.92 -10.68 -12.60
N LEU A 189 -4.88 -11.87 -12.01
CA LEU A 189 -5.35 -13.10 -12.67
C LEU A 189 -6.88 -13.08 -12.85
N CYS A 190 -7.62 -12.78 -11.80
CA CYS A 190 -9.09 -12.73 -11.85
C CYS A 190 -9.59 -11.71 -12.90
N THR A 191 -9.01 -10.52 -12.93
CA THR A 191 -9.38 -9.49 -13.91
C THR A 191 -9.03 -9.89 -15.34
N SER A 192 -7.91 -10.60 -15.54
CA SER A 192 -7.54 -11.17 -16.85
C SER A 192 -8.53 -12.24 -17.31
N ILE A 193 -8.91 -13.15 -16.43
CA ILE A 193 -9.94 -14.18 -16.72
C ILE A 193 -11.27 -13.53 -17.07
N LEU A 194 -11.72 -12.54 -16.30
CA LEU A 194 -12.98 -11.82 -16.58
C LEU A 194 -12.94 -11.11 -17.94
N GLY A 195 -11.83 -10.45 -18.25
CA GLY A 195 -11.62 -9.85 -19.57
C GLY A 195 -11.72 -10.87 -20.71
N GLY A 196 -11.11 -12.05 -20.53
CA GLY A 196 -11.19 -13.17 -21.47
C GLY A 196 -12.62 -13.70 -21.65
N LEU A 197 -13.36 -13.88 -20.56
CA LEU A 197 -14.77 -14.31 -20.63
C LEU A 197 -15.63 -13.33 -21.45
N ILE A 198 -15.43 -12.02 -21.27
CA ILE A 198 -16.13 -10.98 -22.02
C ILE A 198 -15.81 -11.07 -23.51
N VAL A 199 -14.53 -11.22 -23.86
CA VAL A 199 -14.09 -11.35 -25.27
C VAL A 199 -14.70 -12.61 -25.90
N GLY A 200 -14.62 -13.75 -25.22
CA GLY A 200 -15.17 -15.02 -25.71
C GLY A 200 -16.68 -14.97 -25.96
N PHE A 201 -17.44 -14.40 -25.02
CA PHE A 201 -18.87 -14.20 -25.18
C PHE A 201 -19.20 -13.17 -26.27
N ALA A 202 -18.43 -12.08 -26.38
CA ALA A 202 -18.61 -11.07 -27.41
C ALA A 202 -18.34 -11.62 -28.82
N ALA A 203 -17.35 -12.50 -28.95
CA ALA A 203 -16.97 -13.13 -30.20
C ALA A 203 -17.97 -14.16 -30.73
N PHE A 204 -18.92 -14.62 -29.88
CA PHE A 204 -19.92 -15.63 -30.28
C PHE A 204 -20.74 -15.16 -31.47
N PRO A 205 -20.85 -15.98 -32.56
CA PRO A 205 -21.55 -15.61 -33.79
C PRO A 205 -23.08 -15.59 -33.58
N ARG A 206 -23.65 -14.43 -33.86
CA ARG A 206 -25.11 -14.20 -33.78
C ARG A 206 -25.81 -14.34 -35.12
N GLN A 207 -25.05 -14.37 -36.22
CA GLN A 207 -25.57 -14.52 -37.60
C GLN A 207 -25.05 -15.81 -38.22
N ALA A 208 -25.86 -16.48 -38.97
CA ALA A 208 -25.48 -17.68 -39.70
C ALA A 208 -24.36 -17.40 -40.71
N GLY A 209 -23.37 -18.30 -40.76
CA GLY A 209 -22.20 -18.18 -41.66
C GLY A 209 -21.02 -17.33 -41.12
N ARG A 210 -21.17 -16.61 -40.00
CA ARG A 210 -20.07 -15.95 -39.35
C ARG A 210 -19.40 -16.88 -38.32
N LYS A 211 -18.07 -16.76 -38.21
CA LYS A 211 -17.27 -17.47 -37.16
C LYS A 211 -17.09 -16.60 -35.94
N ILE A 212 -16.92 -15.29 -36.11
CA ILE A 212 -16.66 -14.31 -35.04
C ILE A 212 -17.48 -13.04 -35.31
N GLU A 213 -18.10 -12.51 -34.28
CA GLU A 213 -18.83 -11.24 -34.32
C GLU A 213 -17.94 -10.07 -33.86
N TRP A 214 -17.12 -9.57 -34.77
CA TRP A 214 -16.16 -8.50 -34.49
C TRP A 214 -16.80 -7.20 -33.97
N ILE A 215 -18.03 -6.90 -34.36
CA ILE A 215 -18.74 -5.69 -33.92
C ILE A 215 -18.89 -5.69 -32.41
N TRP A 216 -19.29 -6.83 -31.80
CA TRP A 216 -19.45 -6.94 -30.36
C TRP A 216 -18.12 -6.97 -29.61
N VAL A 217 -17.08 -7.59 -30.18
CA VAL A 217 -15.72 -7.56 -29.63
C VAL A 217 -15.22 -6.13 -29.55
N LEU A 218 -15.42 -5.31 -30.59
CA LEU A 218 -15.03 -3.91 -30.63
C LEU A 218 -15.92 -3.04 -29.71
N LEU A 219 -17.23 -3.26 -29.70
CA LEU A 219 -18.14 -2.50 -28.83
C LEU A 219 -17.81 -2.69 -27.35
N LEU A 220 -17.46 -3.92 -26.94
CA LEU A 220 -17.06 -4.24 -25.57
C LEU A 220 -15.57 -4.06 -25.30
N SER A 221 -14.80 -3.54 -26.28
CA SER A 221 -13.36 -3.37 -26.14
C SER A 221 -12.96 -2.48 -24.95
N PRO A 222 -13.63 -1.37 -24.62
CA PRO A 222 -13.24 -0.59 -23.45
C PRO A 222 -13.28 -1.41 -22.15
N LEU A 223 -14.27 -2.29 -22.01
CA LEU A 223 -14.46 -3.09 -20.80
C LEU A 223 -13.37 -4.16 -20.65
N TRP A 224 -13.16 -5.02 -21.66
CA TRP A 224 -12.18 -6.09 -21.55
C TRP A 224 -10.73 -5.57 -21.62
N LEU A 225 -10.47 -4.46 -22.32
CA LEU A 225 -9.14 -3.82 -22.31
C LEU A 225 -8.79 -3.25 -20.95
N ILE A 226 -9.73 -2.58 -20.28
CA ILE A 226 -9.49 -2.09 -18.91
C ILE A 226 -9.20 -3.27 -17.97
N LEU A 227 -10.01 -4.32 -18.00
CA LEU A 227 -9.81 -5.49 -17.15
C LEU A 227 -8.47 -6.19 -17.40
N PHE A 228 -8.11 -6.40 -18.65
CA PHE A 228 -6.89 -7.11 -19.00
C PHE A 228 -5.65 -6.21 -18.98
N ALA A 229 -5.66 -5.06 -19.68
CA ALA A 229 -4.48 -4.24 -19.80
C ALA A 229 -4.20 -3.42 -18.53
N VAL A 230 -5.23 -2.75 -17.95
CA VAL A 230 -5.04 -1.85 -16.80
C VAL A 230 -4.95 -2.64 -15.49
N PHE A 231 -5.84 -3.60 -15.27
CA PHE A 231 -5.87 -4.36 -14.01
C PHE A 231 -5.11 -5.70 -14.09
N GLY A 232 -4.99 -6.31 -15.26
CA GLY A 232 -4.31 -7.59 -15.45
C GLY A 232 -2.81 -7.47 -15.77
N VAL A 233 -2.40 -6.52 -16.60
CA VAL A 233 -1.02 -6.40 -17.12
C VAL A 233 -0.26 -5.26 -16.45
N ALA A 234 -0.83 -4.05 -16.39
CA ALA A 234 -0.11 -2.87 -15.91
C ALA A 234 0.50 -3.01 -14.50
N PRO A 235 -0.18 -3.59 -13.49
CA PRO A 235 0.43 -3.78 -12.17
C PRO A 235 1.65 -4.72 -12.19
N ILE A 236 1.69 -5.66 -13.13
CA ILE A 236 2.83 -6.59 -13.27
C ILE A 236 4.03 -5.84 -13.84
N VAL A 237 3.88 -5.22 -15.00
CA VAL A 237 5.01 -4.57 -15.70
C VAL A 237 5.58 -3.35 -14.96
N THR A 238 4.80 -2.74 -14.05
CA THR A 238 5.26 -1.61 -13.25
C THR A 238 5.98 -2.03 -11.96
N ARG A 239 5.81 -3.28 -11.50
CA ARG A 239 6.30 -3.72 -10.17
C ARG A 239 7.31 -4.85 -10.21
N THR A 240 7.40 -5.58 -11.30
CA THR A 240 8.34 -6.69 -11.43
C THR A 240 8.86 -6.84 -12.86
N SER A 241 10.10 -7.30 -12.99
CA SER A 241 10.67 -7.72 -14.26
C SER A 241 10.41 -9.21 -14.56
N ASP A 242 9.76 -9.92 -13.65
CA ASP A 242 9.43 -11.33 -13.84
C ASP A 242 8.32 -11.50 -14.90
N VAL A 243 8.60 -12.34 -15.88
CA VAL A 243 7.70 -12.62 -17.01
C VAL A 243 6.62 -13.64 -16.64
N LEU A 244 6.84 -14.47 -15.60
CA LEU A 244 5.94 -15.56 -15.24
C LEU A 244 4.51 -15.09 -14.91
N PRO A 245 4.26 -14.02 -14.11
CA PRO A 245 2.93 -13.51 -13.87
C PRO A 245 2.23 -13.01 -15.14
N LEU A 246 3.00 -12.42 -16.07
CA LEU A 246 2.47 -11.92 -17.35
C LEU A 246 2.00 -13.08 -18.24
N LEU A 247 2.81 -14.13 -18.39
CA LEU A 247 2.46 -15.35 -19.12
C LEU A 247 1.22 -16.01 -18.53
N ARG A 248 1.16 -16.15 -17.20
CA ARG A 248 0.02 -16.72 -16.50
C ARG A 248 -1.27 -15.95 -16.80
N ASN A 249 -1.25 -14.60 -16.71
CA ASN A 249 -2.42 -13.77 -16.96
C ASN A 249 -2.84 -13.81 -18.42
N GLY A 250 -1.88 -13.78 -19.35
CA GLY A 250 -2.14 -13.94 -20.79
C GLY A 250 -2.78 -15.28 -21.13
N LEU A 251 -2.25 -16.38 -20.58
CA LEU A 251 -2.82 -17.72 -20.75
C LEU A 251 -4.21 -17.83 -20.10
N GLY A 252 -4.39 -17.26 -18.91
CA GLY A 252 -5.68 -17.20 -18.23
C GLY A 252 -6.74 -16.46 -19.04
N PHE A 253 -6.38 -15.31 -19.61
CA PHE A 253 -7.25 -14.54 -20.52
C PHE A 253 -7.63 -15.36 -21.77
N ALA A 254 -6.65 -15.94 -22.46
CA ALA A 254 -6.88 -16.71 -23.67
C ALA A 254 -7.74 -17.97 -23.42
N ALA A 255 -7.44 -18.73 -22.36
CA ALA A 255 -8.21 -19.89 -21.98
C ALA A 255 -9.66 -19.53 -21.64
N ALA A 256 -9.88 -18.47 -20.87
CA ALA A 256 -11.19 -17.99 -20.51
C ALA A 256 -11.99 -17.54 -21.74
N ALA A 257 -11.36 -16.88 -22.71
CA ALA A 257 -11.99 -16.47 -23.96
C ALA A 257 -12.45 -17.68 -24.79
N VAL A 258 -11.59 -18.70 -24.92
CA VAL A 258 -11.95 -19.95 -25.62
C VAL A 258 -13.09 -20.67 -24.93
N VAL A 259 -13.03 -20.83 -23.62
CA VAL A 259 -14.08 -21.49 -22.83
C VAL A 259 -15.42 -20.77 -22.97
N ALA A 260 -15.43 -19.44 -22.81
CA ALA A 260 -16.67 -18.66 -22.94
C ALA A 260 -17.26 -18.75 -24.35
N TYR A 261 -16.43 -18.71 -25.38
CA TYR A 261 -16.86 -18.86 -26.76
C TYR A 261 -17.49 -20.25 -27.02
N LEU A 262 -16.86 -21.32 -26.57
CA LEU A 262 -17.35 -22.69 -26.73
C LEU A 262 -18.63 -22.94 -25.91
N LEU A 263 -18.72 -22.44 -24.69
CA LEU A 263 -19.92 -22.54 -23.88
C LEU A 263 -21.11 -21.80 -24.54
N ALA A 264 -20.86 -20.61 -25.07
CA ALA A 264 -21.88 -19.86 -25.81
C ALA A 264 -22.36 -20.61 -27.06
N GLN A 265 -21.48 -21.34 -27.75
CA GLN A 265 -21.87 -22.20 -28.87
C GLN A 265 -22.74 -23.39 -28.44
N ILE A 266 -22.42 -24.04 -27.33
CA ILE A 266 -23.14 -25.21 -26.83
C ILE A 266 -24.54 -24.78 -26.30
N THR A 267 -24.63 -23.70 -25.57
CA THR A 267 -25.87 -23.24 -24.92
C THR A 267 -26.80 -22.53 -25.89
N LEU A 268 -26.32 -21.46 -26.52
CA LEU A 268 -27.12 -20.59 -27.40
C LEU A 268 -27.25 -21.15 -28.84
N GLY A 269 -26.29 -21.96 -29.28
CA GLY A 269 -26.30 -22.62 -30.58
C GLY A 269 -27.37 -23.69 -30.66
N LYS A 270 -27.62 -24.47 -29.59
CA LYS A 270 -28.67 -25.50 -29.55
C LYS A 270 -30.07 -24.91 -29.64
N GLU A 271 -30.35 -23.77 -29.00
CA GLU A 271 -31.67 -23.14 -29.06
C GLU A 271 -31.99 -22.62 -30.47
N ARG A 272 -31.03 -22.11 -31.20
CA ARG A 272 -31.22 -21.56 -32.56
C ARG A 272 -31.30 -22.62 -33.66
N PHE A 273 -30.65 -23.74 -33.53
CA PHE A 273 -30.62 -24.79 -34.54
C PHE A 273 -31.53 -25.97 -34.20
N GLY A 274 -32.11 -26.02 -32.98
CA GLY A 274 -33.06 -27.04 -32.54
C GLY A 274 -34.49 -26.77 -32.98
N GLU A 275 -34.91 -25.54 -33.19
CA GLU A 275 -36.26 -25.18 -33.63
C GLU A 275 -36.52 -25.35 -35.13
N GLY A 276 -35.53 -25.72 -35.92
CA GLY A 276 -35.69 -25.95 -37.36
C GLY A 276 -36.06 -27.40 -37.77
N LYS A 277 -36.41 -28.28 -36.83
CA LYS A 277 -36.78 -29.68 -37.07
C LYS A 277 -38.06 -30.09 -36.37
N SER A 278 -39.11 -29.28 -36.47
CA SER A 278 -40.50 -29.72 -36.15
C SER A 278 -41.42 -29.42 -37.31
#